data_5b19b83a2c76fa3a797091a76978a8fe
#
_entry.id   5b19b83a2c76fa3a797091a76978a8fe
#
_cell.length_a   1.000
_cell.length_b   1.000
_cell.length_c   1.000
_cell.angle_alpha   90.00
_cell.angle_beta   90.00
_cell.angle_gamma   90.00
#
_symmetry.space_group_name_H-M   'P 1'
#
loop_
_entity.id
_entity.type
_entity.pdbx_description
1 polymer ?
#
loop_
_entity_poly.entity_id
_entity_poly.type
_entity_poly.pdbx_seq_one_letter_code
_entity_poly.pdbx_strand_id
1 'polypeptide(L)'
;PTKSMEVPGGSSITVTATALKGSNVTASLGGTKVKLKQQSNFVQDENGTKLDENSDFAVYSGKISIPASTSKVQSLGRIKVYASFNGLSATMSGASVSVSAVIPTPEPTPTQPDTTEHPSTDKPSDTTDGGTGGNVDFNPSKMLTPYAYAGVAGRSKMCEITSLCETMPANVVDDCVPYSSPLPAGTFDYISSEYTYGGSKYYRLASGRNILASKTKLIAQGYNLPQNKVSVVSSSSNSDATTIKFGFTWKVPFNVAVKNQSYIPSSQASGGSLYAVTAFNGKYVDITFSHSGNVVGKINVSGSKIVSAAQWITDSKAKTLTLRLTLRTPGRFYGYSVGYTSDGCLTLKIKAKPASSLSGSVIMIDAGHGGNDSGAICAYNPNSSKKYEKQINLLLAQKIKAKLEARGATVIMTRSNDTYVSLDARANMGRTKNPDMFIAVHCDSSESASPMGTTAYYYQAYSFPLASAVHKRIVSAYKSSIYSGAGSATLNKIDRGTNMYPFRVTRIEECPAVLIEYGFVSNIRECKLLWSDSVQERLAQATVDGIADYIASN
;
A
#
# COMPACT_ATOMS: atom_id res chain seq x y z
N PRO A 1 23.53 -0.31 4.69
CA PRO A 1 22.81 -1.08 3.69
C PRO A 1 23.35 -2.49 3.60
N THR A 2 22.48 -3.48 3.64
CA THR A 2 22.82 -4.91 3.57
C THR A 2 22.69 -5.49 2.16
N LYS A 3 22.14 -4.74 1.22
CA LYS A 3 21.88 -5.17 -0.18
C LYS A 3 22.96 -4.69 -1.13
N SER A 4 23.29 -5.53 -2.13
CA SER A 4 24.19 -5.13 -3.22
C SER A 4 23.60 -3.94 -3.98
N MET A 5 24.44 -2.99 -4.36
CA MET A 5 24.06 -1.80 -5.11
C MET A 5 25.04 -1.53 -6.25
N GLU A 6 24.52 -1.03 -7.34
CA GLU A 6 25.31 -0.48 -8.44
C GLU A 6 25.15 1.04 -8.43
N VAL A 7 26.26 1.74 -8.52
CA VAL A 7 26.32 3.21 -8.37
C VAL A 7 27.07 3.84 -9.53
N PRO A 8 26.70 5.06 -9.95
CA PRO A 8 27.45 5.79 -10.96
C PRO A 8 28.88 6.12 -10.49
N GLY A 9 29.85 6.00 -11.38
CA GLY A 9 31.21 6.45 -11.10
C GLY A 9 31.27 7.96 -10.89
N GLY A 10 32.23 8.40 -10.06
CA GLY A 10 32.36 9.80 -9.66
C GLY A 10 31.33 10.26 -8.62
N SER A 11 30.37 9.40 -8.21
CA SER A 11 29.39 9.69 -7.15
C SER A 11 29.96 9.48 -5.74
N SER A 12 29.13 9.58 -4.72
CA SER A 12 29.51 9.21 -3.35
C SER A 12 28.40 8.43 -2.65
N ILE A 13 28.79 7.52 -1.76
CA ILE A 13 27.88 6.76 -0.91
C ILE A 13 27.96 7.31 0.51
N THR A 14 26.83 7.64 1.12
CA THR A 14 26.76 7.93 2.55
C THR A 14 26.70 6.62 3.33
N VAL A 15 27.64 6.43 4.24
CA VAL A 15 27.66 5.29 5.16
C VAL A 15 27.30 5.78 6.55
N THR A 16 26.32 5.14 7.17
CA THR A 16 25.90 5.36 8.55
C THR A 16 26.10 4.09 9.37
N ALA A 17 26.46 4.23 10.63
CA ALA A 17 26.62 3.14 11.57
C ALA A 17 26.32 3.61 12.99
N THR A 18 25.76 2.72 13.81
CA THR A 18 25.52 2.95 15.24
C THR A 18 26.65 2.34 16.04
N ALA A 19 27.23 3.10 16.97
CA ALA A 19 28.30 2.65 17.87
C ALA A 19 28.21 3.40 19.21
N LEU A 20 28.94 2.95 20.23
CA LEU A 20 29.04 3.65 21.51
C LEU A 20 29.50 5.11 21.30
N LYS A 21 28.95 6.04 22.08
CA LYS A 21 29.39 7.44 22.08
C LYS A 21 30.89 7.54 22.30
N GLY A 22 31.56 8.38 21.49
CA GLY A 22 33.02 8.54 21.57
C GLY A 22 33.84 7.46 20.87
N SER A 23 33.18 6.49 20.19
CA SER A 23 33.90 5.49 19.38
C SER A 23 34.68 6.12 18.22
N ASN A 24 35.82 5.52 17.88
CA ASN A 24 36.48 5.79 16.61
C ASN A 24 35.88 4.89 15.54
N VAL A 25 35.08 5.45 14.65
CA VAL A 25 34.35 4.68 13.62
C VAL A 25 34.90 5.02 12.24
N THR A 26 35.24 3.99 11.46
CA THR A 26 35.71 4.14 10.09
C THR A 26 34.96 3.20 9.15
N ALA A 27 34.75 3.62 7.91
CA ALA A 27 34.20 2.78 6.86
C ALA A 27 35.19 2.62 5.71
N SER A 28 35.16 1.47 5.04
CA SER A 28 36.01 1.21 3.87
C SER A 28 35.24 0.52 2.75
N LEU A 29 35.61 0.85 1.50
CA LEU A 29 35.06 0.27 0.28
C LEU A 29 36.11 0.42 -0.85
N GLY A 30 36.39 -0.66 -1.57
CA GLY A 30 37.30 -0.63 -2.73
C GLY A 30 38.68 -0.06 -2.43
N GLY A 31 39.23 -0.30 -1.22
CA GLY A 31 40.50 0.27 -0.76
C GLY A 31 40.38 1.69 -0.16
N THR A 32 39.34 2.43 -0.43
CA THR A 32 39.09 3.75 0.16
C THR A 32 38.61 3.60 1.60
N LYS A 33 39.22 4.35 2.53
CA LYS A 33 38.85 4.36 3.95
C LYS A 33 38.50 5.78 4.40
N VAL A 34 37.40 5.94 5.11
CA VAL A 34 36.93 7.22 5.63
C VAL A 34 36.61 7.12 7.11
N LYS A 35 36.85 8.19 7.85
CA LYS A 35 36.44 8.32 9.25
C LYS A 35 34.97 8.83 9.26
N LEU A 36 34.10 8.12 9.97
CA LEU A 36 32.74 8.56 10.18
C LEU A 36 32.71 9.53 11.37
N LYS A 37 31.94 10.61 11.22
CA LYS A 37 31.74 11.61 12.28
C LYS A 37 30.49 11.30 13.07
N GLN A 38 30.58 11.40 14.39
CA GLN A 38 29.42 11.32 15.26
C GLN A 38 28.45 12.45 14.91
N GLN A 39 27.17 12.13 14.76
CA GLN A 39 26.11 13.09 14.49
C GLN A 39 25.60 13.69 15.81
N SER A 40 25.42 14.99 15.83
CA SER A 40 25.12 15.77 17.04
C SER A 40 23.66 15.96 17.19
N ASN A 41 22.69 15.35 16.82
CA ASN A 41 21.26 15.51 17.18
C ASN A 41 20.43 14.33 16.70
N PHE A 42 19.60 13.78 17.56
CA PHE A 42 18.44 12.88 17.33
C PHE A 42 18.49 12.09 16.00
N VAL A 43 19.48 11.24 15.85
CA VAL A 43 19.61 10.40 14.66
C VAL A 43 19.03 9.03 15.00
N GLN A 44 18.27 8.46 14.10
CA GLN A 44 17.78 7.11 14.22
C GLN A 44 18.90 6.13 13.92
N ASP A 45 18.96 5.00 14.64
CA ASP A 45 19.82 3.89 14.29
C ASP A 45 19.37 3.24 12.97
N GLU A 46 20.07 2.23 12.52
CA GLU A 46 19.76 1.47 11.29
C GLU A 46 18.40 0.76 11.33
N ASN A 47 17.79 0.63 12.51
CA ASN A 47 16.47 0.05 12.73
C ASN A 47 15.38 1.13 12.93
N GLY A 48 15.74 2.41 12.82
CA GLY A 48 14.82 3.54 12.97
C GLY A 48 14.56 3.96 14.41
N THR A 49 15.27 3.37 15.40
CA THR A 49 15.16 3.74 16.81
C THR A 49 15.81 5.10 17.04
N LYS A 50 15.08 6.06 17.60
CA LYS A 50 15.67 7.34 18.02
C LYS A 50 16.62 7.10 19.18
N LEU A 51 17.89 7.48 19.00
CA LEU A 51 18.84 7.56 20.07
C LEU A 51 18.65 8.91 20.76
N ASP A 52 18.17 8.88 22.00
CA ASP A 52 18.06 10.07 22.84
C ASP A 52 19.43 10.52 23.37
N GLU A 53 19.47 11.70 23.99
CA GLU A 53 20.72 12.23 24.57
C GLU A 53 21.28 11.40 25.73
N ASN A 54 20.46 10.52 26.34
CA ASN A 54 20.86 9.61 27.41
C ASN A 54 21.29 8.22 26.89
N SER A 55 21.17 7.96 25.59
CA SER A 55 21.65 6.68 24.99
C SER A 55 23.17 6.60 25.08
N ASP A 56 23.71 5.44 25.42
CA ASP A 56 25.14 5.14 25.34
C ASP A 56 25.62 5.03 23.89
N PHE A 57 24.73 4.99 22.93
CA PHE A 57 25.00 4.86 21.50
C PHE A 57 24.83 6.19 20.77
N ALA A 58 25.56 6.36 19.68
CA ALA A 58 25.44 7.46 18.74
C ALA A 58 25.51 6.96 17.30
N VAL A 59 24.93 7.71 16.38
CA VAL A 59 25.06 7.46 14.95
C VAL A 59 26.29 8.19 14.42
N TYR A 60 27.06 7.50 13.62
CA TYR A 60 28.23 7.98 12.91
C TYR A 60 27.95 7.98 11.41
N SER A 61 28.30 9.05 10.71
CA SER A 61 28.04 9.17 9.26
C SER A 61 29.24 9.78 8.53
N GLY A 62 29.42 9.34 7.29
CA GLY A 62 30.46 9.87 6.39
C GLY A 62 30.22 9.43 4.95
N LYS A 63 30.92 10.09 4.01
CA LYS A 63 30.76 9.81 2.57
C LYS A 63 32.02 9.12 2.03
N ILE A 64 31.85 8.03 1.28
CA ILE A 64 32.90 7.35 0.51
C ILE A 64 32.74 7.76 -0.94
N SER A 65 33.77 8.35 -1.54
CA SER A 65 33.78 8.68 -2.97
C SER A 65 33.94 7.40 -3.81
N ILE A 66 33.20 7.34 -4.90
CA ILE A 66 33.19 6.23 -5.84
C ILE A 66 34.16 6.57 -7.00
N PRO A 67 35.04 5.65 -7.43
CA PRO A 67 35.87 5.85 -8.60
C PRO A 67 35.09 6.20 -9.84
N ALA A 68 35.69 6.82 -10.82
CA ALA A 68 35.05 7.07 -12.12
C ALA A 68 34.65 5.74 -12.79
N SER A 69 33.56 5.77 -13.54
CA SER A 69 33.13 4.62 -14.34
C SER A 69 34.14 4.25 -15.41
N THR A 70 34.27 2.96 -15.68
CA THR A 70 35.09 2.41 -16.78
C THR A 70 34.16 1.78 -17.85
N SER A 71 34.73 1.24 -18.91
CA SER A 71 33.98 0.53 -19.97
C SER A 71 33.33 -0.78 -19.51
N LYS A 72 33.58 -1.21 -18.28
CA LYS A 72 33.03 -2.44 -17.67
C LYS A 72 32.55 -2.14 -16.26
N VAL A 73 31.52 -2.88 -15.81
CA VAL A 73 31.07 -2.86 -14.41
C VAL A 73 32.23 -3.30 -13.52
N GLN A 74 32.57 -2.46 -12.54
CA GLN A 74 33.67 -2.70 -11.61
C GLN A 74 33.12 -2.99 -10.21
N SER A 75 33.42 -4.17 -9.65
CA SER A 75 33.06 -4.47 -8.27
C SER A 75 34.06 -3.81 -7.31
N LEU A 76 33.57 -3.07 -6.33
CA LEU A 76 34.33 -2.48 -5.24
C LEU A 76 34.34 -3.35 -3.97
N GLY A 77 33.60 -4.46 -4.00
CA GLY A 77 33.43 -5.34 -2.85
C GLY A 77 32.43 -4.84 -1.84
N ARG A 78 32.55 -5.29 -0.59
CA ARG A 78 31.58 -4.92 0.48
C ARG A 78 32.06 -3.71 1.27
N ILE A 79 31.12 -2.86 1.66
CA ILE A 79 31.36 -1.84 2.68
C ILE A 79 31.70 -2.55 3.98
N LYS A 80 32.81 -2.17 4.63
CA LYS A 80 33.19 -2.65 5.96
C LYS A 80 33.23 -1.46 6.91
N VAL A 81 32.60 -1.59 8.07
CA VAL A 81 32.61 -0.59 9.14
C VAL A 81 33.39 -1.15 10.31
N TYR A 82 34.32 -0.39 10.84
CA TYR A 82 35.11 -0.71 12.00
C TYR A 82 34.84 0.32 13.09
N ALA A 83 34.50 -0.14 14.27
CA ALA A 83 34.32 0.70 15.44
C ALA A 83 35.28 0.24 16.55
N SER A 84 35.92 1.19 17.25
CA SER A 84 36.72 0.89 18.42
C SER A 84 36.45 1.89 19.54
N PHE A 85 36.39 1.39 20.78
CA PHE A 85 36.15 2.17 21.99
C PHE A 85 36.82 1.47 23.17
N ASN A 86 37.69 2.18 23.90
CA ASN A 86 38.35 1.69 25.13
C ASN A 86 38.99 0.28 24.98
N GLY A 87 39.70 0.02 23.89
CA GLY A 87 40.36 -1.27 23.63
C GLY A 87 39.44 -2.37 23.06
N LEU A 88 38.13 -2.17 23.04
CA LEU A 88 37.18 -3.05 22.35
C LEU A 88 37.04 -2.64 20.88
N SER A 89 36.89 -3.61 20.00
CA SER A 89 36.65 -3.34 18.58
C SER A 89 35.58 -4.26 17.99
N ALA A 90 34.85 -3.74 17.02
CA ALA A 90 33.81 -4.47 16.27
C ALA A 90 33.96 -4.17 14.78
N THR A 91 33.61 -5.14 13.96
CA THR A 91 33.59 -5.00 12.50
C THR A 91 32.24 -5.47 11.99
N MET A 92 31.62 -4.66 11.12
CA MET A 92 30.37 -4.99 10.44
C MET A 92 30.59 -4.93 8.92
N SER A 93 29.96 -5.83 8.19
CA SER A 93 29.95 -5.85 6.74
C SER A 93 28.59 -5.40 6.21
N GLY A 94 28.59 -4.37 5.37
CA GLY A 94 27.40 -3.87 4.69
C GLY A 94 27.24 -4.44 3.28
N ALA A 95 26.58 -3.68 2.41
CA ALA A 95 26.28 -4.03 1.03
C ALA A 95 27.54 -4.27 0.18
N SER A 96 27.43 -5.13 -0.83
CA SER A 96 28.36 -5.17 -1.95
C SER A 96 28.06 -4.00 -2.91
N VAL A 97 29.10 -3.35 -3.40
CA VAL A 97 29.01 -2.18 -4.28
C VAL A 97 29.73 -2.46 -5.58
N SER A 98 29.10 -2.12 -6.71
CA SER A 98 29.73 -2.08 -8.02
C SER A 98 29.52 -0.70 -8.67
N VAL A 99 30.43 -0.34 -9.55
CA VAL A 99 30.36 0.90 -10.35
C VAL A 99 29.81 0.57 -11.72
N SER A 100 28.81 1.32 -12.17
CA SER A 100 28.21 1.16 -13.52
C SER A 100 29.22 1.41 -14.61
N ALA A 101 29.17 0.63 -15.70
CA ALA A 101 29.94 0.89 -16.89
C ALA A 101 29.48 2.18 -17.59
N VAL A 102 30.42 2.90 -18.23
CA VAL A 102 30.06 3.95 -19.19
C VAL A 102 29.64 3.27 -20.50
N ILE A 103 28.41 3.47 -20.91
CA ILE A 103 27.98 3.12 -22.28
C ILE A 103 28.46 4.26 -23.17
N PRO A 104 29.38 4.05 -24.13
CA PRO A 104 29.75 5.11 -25.07
C PRO A 104 28.51 5.49 -25.89
N THR A 105 28.14 6.75 -25.84
CA THR A 105 27.17 7.32 -26.76
C THR A 105 27.74 7.21 -28.17
N PRO A 106 27.06 6.62 -29.16
CA PRO A 106 27.56 6.62 -30.53
C PRO A 106 27.69 8.07 -31.00
N GLU A 107 28.84 8.40 -31.51
CA GLU A 107 29.17 9.68 -32.12
C GLU A 107 28.16 9.97 -33.24
N PRO A 108 27.51 11.14 -33.30
CA PRO A 108 26.58 11.45 -34.34
C PRO A 108 27.35 11.61 -35.66
N THR A 109 27.03 10.79 -36.63
CA THR A 109 27.48 10.97 -38.04
C THR A 109 26.99 12.33 -38.51
N PRO A 110 27.82 13.18 -39.10
CA PRO A 110 27.41 14.48 -39.59
C PRO A 110 26.50 14.33 -40.81
N THR A 111 25.23 14.62 -40.63
CA THR A 111 24.28 14.85 -41.74
C THR A 111 24.15 16.34 -41.98
N GLN A 112 24.29 16.69 -43.24
CA GLN A 112 24.16 18.01 -43.85
C GLN A 112 22.79 18.65 -43.53
N PRO A 113 22.68 19.98 -43.46
CA PRO A 113 21.46 20.68 -43.04
C PRO A 113 20.45 20.68 -44.18
N ASP A 114 19.25 20.23 -43.90
CA ASP A 114 18.09 20.56 -44.72
C ASP A 114 17.17 21.47 -43.93
N THR A 115 16.98 22.63 -44.51
CA THR A 115 16.17 23.74 -44.03
C THR A 115 14.70 23.46 -44.36
N THR A 116 13.85 23.31 -43.38
CA THR A 116 12.48 23.83 -43.40
C THR A 116 11.91 23.88 -41.98
N GLU A 117 11.65 25.09 -41.54
CA GLU A 117 10.91 25.43 -40.34
C GLU A 117 9.47 24.90 -40.40
N HIS A 118 9.04 24.24 -39.29
CA HIS A 118 7.71 24.52 -38.75
C HIS A 118 7.65 24.10 -37.27
N PRO A 119 7.19 24.95 -36.39
CA PRO A 119 7.01 24.60 -34.98
C PRO A 119 5.73 23.77 -34.81
N SER A 120 5.88 22.51 -34.50
CA SER A 120 4.76 21.68 -34.06
C SER A 120 4.57 21.86 -32.55
N THR A 121 3.58 22.64 -32.21
CA THR A 121 3.01 22.68 -30.86
C THR A 121 2.17 21.43 -30.68
N ASP A 122 2.73 20.39 -30.09
CA ASP A 122 1.95 19.24 -29.64
C ASP A 122 1.12 19.60 -28.41
N LYS A 123 -0.05 20.17 -28.71
CA LYS A 123 -1.16 20.27 -27.78
C LYS A 123 -1.76 18.88 -27.60
N PRO A 124 -1.97 18.37 -26.38
CA PRO A 124 -2.69 17.10 -26.19
C PRO A 124 -4.06 17.22 -26.86
N SER A 125 -4.41 16.31 -27.73
CA SER A 125 -5.72 16.28 -28.36
C SER A 125 -6.80 16.04 -27.30
N ASP A 126 -7.51 17.09 -26.97
CA ASP A 126 -8.72 17.07 -26.14
C ASP A 126 -9.86 16.54 -27.01
N THR A 127 -10.10 15.24 -26.98
CA THR A 127 -11.32 14.68 -27.57
C THR A 127 -12.41 14.59 -26.52
N THR A 128 -12.96 15.73 -26.14
CA THR A 128 -14.30 15.81 -25.55
C THR A 128 -15.31 15.72 -26.69
N ASP A 129 -15.73 14.50 -27.00
CA ASP A 129 -16.86 14.31 -27.90
C ASP A 129 -18.01 13.66 -27.12
N GLY A 130 -19.09 14.41 -26.92
CA GLY A 130 -20.36 13.98 -26.34
C GLY A 130 -21.15 13.12 -27.32
N GLY A 131 -20.66 11.93 -27.62
CA GLY A 131 -21.36 10.97 -28.45
C GLY A 131 -21.89 9.80 -27.60
N THR A 132 -23.09 9.34 -27.87
CA THR A 132 -23.67 8.11 -27.33
C THR A 132 -22.66 6.96 -27.43
N GLY A 133 -22.26 6.41 -26.28
CA GLY A 133 -21.24 5.35 -26.20
C GLY A 133 -21.67 4.13 -27.02
N GLY A 134 -20.99 3.90 -28.13
CA GLY A 134 -21.19 2.67 -28.90
C GLY A 134 -20.50 1.51 -28.20
N ASN A 135 -21.26 0.48 -27.81
CA ASN A 135 -20.72 -0.78 -27.34
C ASN A 135 -19.86 -1.41 -28.45
N VAL A 136 -18.68 -1.90 -28.08
CA VAL A 136 -17.83 -2.67 -28.98
C VAL A 136 -18.16 -4.15 -28.83
N ASP A 137 -18.39 -4.81 -29.95
CA ASP A 137 -18.63 -6.24 -29.97
C ASP A 137 -17.34 -6.97 -29.57
N PHE A 138 -17.34 -7.62 -28.43
CA PHE A 138 -16.22 -8.34 -27.85
C PHE A 138 -16.53 -9.83 -27.76
N ASN A 139 -15.70 -10.63 -28.43
CA ASN A 139 -15.83 -12.08 -28.37
C ASN A 139 -14.69 -12.66 -27.50
N PRO A 140 -14.96 -13.11 -26.25
CA PRO A 140 -13.93 -13.63 -25.37
C PRO A 140 -13.27 -14.92 -25.87
N SER A 141 -13.94 -15.70 -26.74
CA SER A 141 -13.35 -16.90 -27.32
C SER A 141 -12.24 -16.60 -28.33
N LYS A 142 -12.12 -15.35 -28.80
CA LYS A 142 -11.01 -14.88 -29.64
C LYS A 142 -9.84 -14.32 -28.85
N MET A 143 -9.91 -14.30 -27.50
CA MET A 143 -8.79 -13.90 -26.68
C MET A 143 -7.63 -14.88 -26.83
N LEU A 144 -6.43 -14.34 -27.04
CA LEU A 144 -5.22 -15.14 -27.09
C LEU A 144 -4.86 -15.62 -25.69
N THR A 145 -4.46 -16.88 -25.59
CA THR A 145 -3.81 -17.40 -24.40
C THR A 145 -2.38 -17.79 -24.77
N PRO A 146 -1.38 -17.56 -23.90
CA PRO A 146 0.00 -17.96 -24.17
C PRO A 146 0.15 -19.46 -24.44
N TYR A 147 -0.75 -20.29 -23.93
CA TYR A 147 -0.73 -21.76 -24.13
C TYR A 147 -1.11 -22.20 -25.55
N ALA A 148 -1.94 -21.43 -26.24
CA ALA A 148 -2.46 -21.75 -27.57
C ALA A 148 -1.89 -20.87 -28.68
N TYR A 149 -0.99 -19.94 -28.34
CA TYR A 149 -0.45 -19.01 -29.31
C TYR A 149 0.66 -19.67 -30.13
N ALA A 150 0.39 -19.88 -31.40
CA ALA A 150 1.33 -20.46 -32.39
C ALA A 150 2.27 -19.43 -33.05
N GLY A 151 2.48 -18.28 -32.40
CA GLY A 151 3.36 -17.22 -32.94
C GLY A 151 4.84 -17.50 -32.75
N VAL A 152 5.67 -16.53 -33.13
CA VAL A 152 7.14 -16.62 -33.01
C VAL A 152 7.54 -16.85 -31.56
N ALA A 153 8.29 -17.91 -31.29
CA ALA A 153 8.83 -18.20 -29.97
C ALA A 153 9.69 -17.01 -29.48
N GLY A 154 9.31 -16.43 -28.36
CA GLY A 154 10.07 -15.38 -27.69
C GLY A 154 11.09 -15.97 -26.71
N ARG A 155 12.08 -15.17 -26.32
CA ARG A 155 13.10 -15.59 -25.35
C ARG A 155 12.64 -15.41 -23.89
N SER A 156 11.57 -14.68 -23.65
CA SER A 156 11.13 -14.33 -22.29
C SER A 156 10.14 -15.37 -21.77
N LYS A 157 10.43 -15.91 -20.60
CA LYS A 157 9.48 -16.71 -19.84
C LYS A 157 8.26 -15.86 -19.45
N MET A 158 7.13 -16.52 -19.32
CA MET A 158 5.88 -15.91 -18.85
C MET A 158 5.34 -16.65 -17.64
N CYS A 159 4.43 -16.02 -16.93
CA CYS A 159 3.61 -16.68 -15.93
C CYS A 159 2.15 -16.29 -16.06
N GLU A 160 1.28 -17.20 -15.63
CA GLU A 160 -0.14 -16.97 -15.38
C GLU A 160 -0.37 -16.83 -13.88
N ILE A 161 -1.11 -15.82 -13.46
CA ILE A 161 -1.56 -15.65 -12.09
C ILE A 161 -2.66 -16.68 -11.80
N THR A 162 -2.50 -17.50 -10.76
CA THR A 162 -3.41 -18.63 -10.48
C THR A 162 -4.53 -18.31 -9.49
N SER A 163 -4.34 -17.24 -8.69
CA SER A 163 -5.34 -16.75 -7.74
C SER A 163 -5.19 -15.25 -7.58
N LEU A 164 -6.24 -14.57 -7.10
CA LEU A 164 -6.13 -13.15 -6.76
C LEU A 164 -4.89 -12.92 -5.88
N CYS A 165 -3.97 -12.11 -6.34
CA CYS A 165 -2.69 -11.90 -5.69
C CYS A 165 -2.34 -10.43 -5.61
N GLU A 166 -2.04 -9.96 -4.39
CA GLU A 166 -1.41 -8.66 -4.18
C GLU A 166 0.03 -8.72 -4.66
N THR A 167 0.47 -7.63 -5.27
CA THR A 167 1.80 -7.52 -5.85
C THR A 167 2.47 -6.25 -5.34
N MET A 168 3.79 -6.30 -5.19
CA MET A 168 4.61 -5.17 -4.77
C MET A 168 5.29 -4.51 -5.97
N PRO A 169 5.63 -3.22 -5.92
CA PRO A 169 6.48 -2.60 -6.92
C PRO A 169 7.82 -3.32 -7.07
N ALA A 170 8.38 -3.32 -8.30
CA ALA A 170 9.55 -4.12 -8.64
C ALA A 170 10.83 -3.78 -7.87
N ASN A 171 10.94 -2.60 -7.31
CA ASN A 171 12.12 -2.10 -6.61
C ASN A 171 12.11 -2.34 -5.10
N VAL A 172 11.06 -2.95 -4.55
CA VAL A 172 10.93 -3.11 -3.11
C VAL A 172 10.34 -4.47 -2.73
N VAL A 173 10.94 -5.13 -1.76
CA VAL A 173 10.55 -6.42 -1.19
C VAL A 173 10.47 -6.24 0.33
N ASP A 174 9.67 -5.29 0.77
CA ASP A 174 9.46 -5.00 2.18
C ASP A 174 7.95 -4.84 2.44
N ASP A 175 7.48 -5.32 3.58
CA ASP A 175 6.07 -5.24 4.00
C ASP A 175 5.57 -3.79 4.16
N CYS A 176 6.50 -2.82 4.19
CA CYS A 176 6.20 -1.39 4.35
C CYS A 176 5.97 -0.63 3.03
N VAL A 177 5.97 -1.30 1.88
CA VAL A 177 5.91 -0.62 0.57
C VAL A 177 4.51 -0.65 0.00
N PRO A 178 4.11 0.39 -0.79
CA PRO A 178 2.80 0.41 -1.40
C PRO A 178 2.57 -0.82 -2.28
N TYR A 179 1.57 -1.61 -1.91
CA TYR A 179 1.08 -2.69 -2.74
C TYR A 179 0.41 -2.13 -3.98
N SER A 180 0.68 -2.73 -5.11
CA SER A 180 -0.09 -2.47 -6.32
C SER A 180 -1.46 -3.15 -6.23
N SER A 181 -2.42 -2.69 -7.03
CA SER A 181 -3.74 -3.35 -7.11
C SER A 181 -3.59 -4.85 -7.32
N PRO A 182 -4.39 -5.69 -6.64
CA PRO A 182 -4.32 -7.13 -6.81
C PRO A 182 -4.55 -7.54 -8.26
N LEU A 183 -3.81 -8.54 -8.71
CA LEU A 183 -4.00 -9.14 -10.02
C LEU A 183 -4.92 -10.36 -9.91
N PRO A 184 -6.00 -10.45 -10.69
CA PRO A 184 -6.89 -11.59 -10.69
C PRO A 184 -6.27 -12.80 -11.40
N ALA A 185 -6.80 -13.99 -11.10
CA ALA A 185 -6.43 -15.22 -11.78
C ALA A 185 -6.62 -15.11 -13.31
N GLY A 186 -5.77 -15.79 -14.05
CA GLY A 186 -5.76 -15.77 -15.51
C GLY A 186 -5.06 -14.56 -16.12
N THR A 187 -4.51 -13.62 -15.33
CA THR A 187 -3.64 -12.55 -15.82
C THR A 187 -2.29 -13.13 -16.20
N PHE A 188 -1.75 -12.71 -17.35
CA PHE A 188 -0.43 -13.13 -17.86
C PHE A 188 0.56 -11.98 -17.80
N ASP A 189 1.83 -12.30 -17.50
CA ASP A 189 2.93 -11.33 -17.61
C ASP A 189 4.25 -12.01 -17.95
N TYR A 190 5.19 -11.24 -18.49
CA TYR A 190 6.56 -11.69 -18.73
C TYR A 190 7.37 -11.63 -17.44
N ILE A 191 8.25 -12.62 -17.24
CA ILE A 191 9.19 -12.67 -16.13
C ILE A 191 10.50 -12.01 -16.57
N SER A 192 10.82 -10.88 -15.96
CA SER A 192 12.09 -10.15 -16.19
C SER A 192 13.25 -10.78 -15.43
N SER A 193 13.02 -11.23 -14.19
CA SER A 193 14.03 -11.90 -13.36
C SER A 193 13.37 -12.70 -12.24
N GLU A 194 14.16 -13.59 -11.63
CA GLU A 194 13.78 -14.40 -10.47
C GLU A 194 14.70 -14.07 -9.30
N TYR A 195 14.18 -14.11 -8.08
CA TYR A 195 14.97 -13.93 -6.86
C TYR A 195 14.33 -14.64 -5.67
N THR A 196 15.10 -14.82 -4.60
CA THR A 196 14.61 -15.41 -3.33
C THR A 196 14.67 -14.37 -2.23
N TYR A 197 13.61 -14.25 -1.43
CA TYR A 197 13.54 -13.39 -0.27
C TYR A 197 12.75 -14.09 0.85
N GLY A 198 13.26 -14.07 2.08
CA GLY A 198 12.62 -14.74 3.22
C GLY A 198 12.36 -16.24 2.99
N GLY A 199 13.22 -16.94 2.24
CA GLY A 199 13.04 -18.35 1.88
C GLY A 199 12.01 -18.62 0.78
N SER A 200 11.33 -17.60 0.27
CA SER A 200 10.32 -17.72 -0.79
C SER A 200 10.86 -17.23 -2.13
N LYS A 201 10.48 -17.90 -3.21
CA LYS A 201 10.83 -17.51 -4.59
C LYS A 201 9.85 -16.47 -5.10
N TYR A 202 10.37 -15.42 -5.73
CA TYR A 202 9.61 -14.35 -6.37
C TYR A 202 10.00 -14.18 -7.83
N TYR A 203 9.03 -13.74 -8.62
CA TYR A 203 9.25 -13.26 -9.97
C TYR A 203 9.11 -11.74 -10.00
N ARG A 204 10.08 -11.09 -10.67
CA ARG A 204 9.95 -9.70 -11.09
C ARG A 204 9.30 -9.70 -12.47
N LEU A 205 8.17 -9.05 -12.58
CA LEU A 205 7.38 -9.02 -13.81
C LEU A 205 7.73 -7.80 -14.67
N ALA A 206 7.52 -7.92 -15.98
CA ALA A 206 7.77 -6.84 -16.92
C ALA A 206 6.83 -5.63 -16.73
N SER A 207 5.67 -5.83 -16.12
CA SER A 207 4.78 -4.75 -15.67
C SER A 207 5.32 -3.93 -14.49
N GLY A 208 6.52 -4.24 -13.99
CA GLY A 208 7.13 -3.54 -12.87
C GLY A 208 6.65 -4.03 -11.50
N ARG A 209 6.18 -5.27 -11.39
CA ARG A 209 5.66 -5.87 -10.15
C ARG A 209 6.52 -7.01 -9.68
N ASN A 210 6.49 -7.28 -8.37
CA ASN A 210 7.00 -8.50 -7.77
C ASN A 210 5.84 -9.39 -7.34
N ILE A 211 5.94 -10.69 -7.59
CA ILE A 211 4.92 -11.67 -7.23
C ILE A 211 5.55 -12.93 -6.67
N LEU A 212 4.92 -13.56 -5.68
CA LEU A 212 5.30 -14.87 -5.20
C LEU A 212 5.16 -15.91 -6.32
N ALA A 213 6.21 -16.67 -6.58
CA ALA A 213 6.20 -17.70 -7.63
C ALA A 213 5.13 -18.77 -7.38
N SER A 214 4.84 -19.09 -6.12
CA SER A 214 3.78 -20.06 -5.72
C SER A 214 2.35 -19.58 -6.07
N LYS A 215 2.16 -18.30 -6.40
CA LYS A 215 0.88 -17.72 -6.86
C LYS A 215 0.78 -17.68 -8.39
N THR A 216 1.71 -18.34 -9.08
CA THR A 216 1.78 -18.34 -10.54
C THR A 216 1.97 -19.73 -11.09
N LYS A 217 1.54 -19.92 -12.34
CA LYS A 217 1.90 -21.06 -13.17
C LYS A 217 2.92 -20.60 -14.21
N LEU A 218 4.12 -21.18 -14.17
CA LEU A 218 5.19 -20.87 -15.10
C LEU A 218 4.86 -21.37 -16.51
N ILE A 219 5.04 -20.50 -17.50
CA ILE A 219 5.01 -20.85 -18.92
C ILE A 219 6.47 -20.80 -19.39
N ALA A 220 7.09 -22.00 -19.45
CA ALA A 220 8.53 -22.14 -19.67
C ALA A 220 8.96 -21.66 -21.06
N GLN A 221 8.12 -21.85 -22.07
CA GLN A 221 8.36 -21.34 -23.42
C GLN A 221 7.73 -19.95 -23.53
N GLY A 222 8.58 -18.92 -23.69
CA GLY A 222 8.12 -17.56 -23.91
C GLY A 222 7.60 -17.36 -25.32
N TYR A 223 6.59 -16.51 -25.44
CA TYR A 223 6.05 -16.07 -26.71
C TYR A 223 6.06 -14.53 -26.78
N ASN A 224 6.33 -13.97 -27.94
CA ASN A 224 6.10 -12.56 -28.20
C ASN A 224 4.63 -12.34 -28.52
N LEU A 225 3.81 -12.12 -27.51
CA LEU A 225 2.41 -11.77 -27.72
C LEU A 225 2.30 -10.39 -28.40
N PRO A 226 1.29 -10.19 -29.26
CA PRO A 226 1.06 -8.89 -29.87
C PRO A 226 0.76 -7.85 -28.79
N GLN A 227 1.07 -6.58 -29.07
CA GLN A 227 0.66 -5.48 -28.22
C GLN A 227 -0.85 -5.52 -28.01
N ASN A 228 -1.28 -5.40 -26.77
CA ASN A 228 -2.67 -5.56 -26.43
C ASN A 228 -3.52 -4.38 -26.92
N LYS A 229 -4.69 -4.72 -27.41
CA LYS A 229 -5.77 -3.79 -27.74
C LYS A 229 -6.81 -3.86 -26.62
N VAL A 230 -7.13 -2.72 -26.03
CA VAL A 230 -8.19 -2.59 -25.04
C VAL A 230 -9.47 -2.20 -25.75
N SER A 231 -10.54 -2.96 -25.55
CA SER A 231 -11.87 -2.66 -26.10
C SER A 231 -12.80 -2.24 -24.97
N VAL A 232 -13.45 -1.08 -25.10
CA VAL A 232 -14.53 -0.68 -24.18
C VAL A 232 -15.78 -1.43 -24.58
N VAL A 233 -16.08 -2.52 -23.89
CA VAL A 233 -17.26 -3.37 -24.17
C VAL A 233 -18.55 -2.70 -23.73
N SER A 234 -18.55 -2.10 -22.54
CA SER A 234 -19.67 -1.31 -22.06
C SER A 234 -19.24 -0.34 -20.98
N SER A 235 -19.99 0.72 -20.81
CA SER A 235 -19.92 1.61 -19.65
C SER A 235 -21.33 2.02 -19.23
N SER A 236 -21.61 1.94 -17.94
CA SER A 236 -22.92 2.27 -17.37
C SER A 236 -22.75 2.90 -15.99
N SER A 237 -23.73 3.69 -15.58
CA SER A 237 -23.76 4.30 -14.26
C SER A 237 -25.17 4.22 -13.68
N ASN A 238 -25.26 3.94 -12.39
CA ASN A 238 -26.49 3.98 -11.61
C ASN A 238 -26.26 4.73 -10.28
N SER A 239 -27.20 4.62 -9.35
CA SER A 239 -27.07 5.22 -8.00
C SER A 239 -25.84 4.73 -7.25
N ASP A 240 -25.43 3.47 -7.45
CA ASP A 240 -24.50 2.76 -6.59
C ASP A 240 -23.07 2.72 -7.15
N ALA A 241 -22.93 2.78 -8.48
CA ALA A 241 -21.63 2.69 -9.10
C ALA A 241 -21.59 3.18 -10.56
N THR A 242 -20.36 3.47 -11.01
CA THR A 242 -19.99 3.51 -12.42
C THR A 242 -19.25 2.24 -12.76
N THR A 243 -19.75 1.48 -13.74
CA THR A 243 -19.20 0.19 -14.16
C THR A 243 -18.69 0.29 -15.59
N ILE A 244 -17.45 -0.14 -15.81
CA ILE A 244 -16.82 -0.18 -17.14
C ILE A 244 -16.30 -1.59 -17.38
N LYS A 245 -16.67 -2.18 -18.52
CA LYS A 245 -16.18 -3.49 -18.95
C LYS A 245 -15.17 -3.33 -20.08
N PHE A 246 -14.05 -4.00 -19.95
CA PHE A 246 -12.98 -4.02 -20.92
C PHE A 246 -12.76 -5.42 -21.49
N GLY A 247 -12.63 -5.50 -22.82
CA GLY A 247 -12.12 -6.67 -23.52
C GLY A 247 -10.66 -6.47 -23.91
N PHE A 248 -9.93 -7.56 -24.09
CA PHE A 248 -8.49 -7.55 -24.36
C PHE A 248 -8.14 -8.52 -25.50
N THR A 249 -7.02 -8.28 -26.18
CA THR A 249 -6.41 -9.30 -27.03
C THR A 249 -5.96 -10.49 -26.18
N TRP A 250 -5.39 -10.24 -25.00
CA TRP A 250 -5.03 -11.20 -23.96
C TRP A 250 -5.05 -10.51 -22.59
N LYS A 251 -5.23 -11.28 -21.50
CA LYS A 251 -5.39 -10.73 -20.14
C LYS A 251 -4.07 -10.18 -19.60
N VAL A 252 -3.96 -8.86 -19.51
CA VAL A 252 -2.75 -8.13 -19.09
C VAL A 252 -2.81 -7.67 -17.64
N PRO A 253 -1.64 -7.41 -17.02
CA PRO A 253 -1.60 -6.72 -15.74
C PRO A 253 -2.14 -5.29 -15.85
N PHE A 254 -2.77 -4.86 -14.78
CA PHE A 254 -3.25 -3.48 -14.63
C PHE A 254 -2.94 -2.95 -13.24
N ASN A 255 -2.97 -1.64 -13.08
CA ASN A 255 -2.87 -0.98 -11.79
C ASN A 255 -3.90 0.14 -11.68
N VAL A 256 -4.51 0.27 -10.50
CA VAL A 256 -5.42 1.38 -10.18
C VAL A 256 -4.73 2.28 -9.15
N ALA A 257 -4.67 3.56 -9.43
CA ALA A 257 -4.02 4.52 -8.55
C ALA A 257 -4.79 5.83 -8.49
N VAL A 258 -4.97 6.34 -7.28
CA VAL A 258 -5.47 7.71 -7.10
C VAL A 258 -4.33 8.69 -7.36
N LYS A 259 -4.60 9.71 -8.19
CA LYS A 259 -3.63 10.74 -8.58
C LYS A 259 -4.02 12.12 -8.06
N ASN A 260 -3.04 13.03 -8.00
CA ASN A 260 -3.13 14.35 -7.37
C ASN A 260 -3.54 14.25 -5.89
N GLN A 261 -3.09 13.20 -5.23
CA GLN A 261 -3.11 13.04 -3.78
C GLN A 261 -1.76 13.51 -3.22
N SER A 262 -1.80 14.42 -2.27
CA SER A 262 -0.61 14.87 -1.55
C SER A 262 -0.25 13.88 -0.44
N TYR A 263 1.00 13.44 -0.43
CA TYR A 263 1.55 12.58 0.61
C TYR A 263 2.66 13.33 1.36
N ILE A 264 2.78 13.07 2.64
CA ILE A 264 3.89 13.54 3.48
C ILE A 264 4.68 12.33 3.98
N PRO A 265 5.99 12.46 4.26
CA PRO A 265 6.75 11.41 4.91
C PRO A 265 6.13 11.05 6.27
N SER A 266 5.96 9.76 6.56
CA SER A 266 5.48 9.30 7.86
C SER A 266 6.64 9.25 8.85
N SER A 267 6.46 9.84 10.03
CA SER A 267 7.40 9.72 11.16
C SER A 267 7.41 8.33 11.80
N GLN A 268 6.45 7.47 11.44
CA GLN A 268 6.28 6.11 11.97
C GLN A 268 6.91 5.04 11.07
N ALA A 269 7.55 5.45 9.97
CA ALA A 269 8.19 4.51 9.05
C ALA A 269 9.52 4.03 9.61
N SER A 270 9.56 2.86 10.19
CA SER A 270 10.82 2.14 10.41
C SER A 270 11.35 1.64 9.06
N GLY A 271 12.43 2.25 8.59
CA GLY A 271 13.28 1.68 7.53
C GLY A 271 12.88 1.89 6.08
N GLY A 272 11.88 2.69 5.73
CA GLY A 272 11.52 2.92 4.33
C GLY A 272 10.28 3.80 4.18
N SER A 273 10.12 4.40 3.09
CA SER A 273 9.19 5.40 2.65
C SER A 273 7.71 5.09 2.89
N LEU A 274 7.26 4.99 4.14
CA LEU A 274 5.84 5.09 4.41
C LEU A 274 5.41 6.56 4.28
N TYR A 275 4.30 6.74 3.61
CA TYR A 275 3.69 8.04 3.43
C TYR A 275 2.46 8.14 4.33
N ALA A 276 2.15 9.33 4.77
CA ALA A 276 0.90 9.66 5.43
C ALA A 276 0.15 10.70 4.60
N VAL A 277 -1.13 10.87 4.87
CA VAL A 277 -1.91 11.97 4.32
C VAL A 277 -2.49 12.79 5.46
N THR A 278 -2.57 14.09 5.28
CA THR A 278 -3.25 15.01 6.21
C THR A 278 -4.68 15.29 5.78
N ALA A 279 -5.00 15.00 4.52
CA ALA A 279 -6.32 15.06 3.95
C ALA A 279 -6.37 14.18 2.70
N PHE A 280 -7.53 13.62 2.39
CA PHE A 280 -7.74 13.01 1.09
C PHE A 280 -8.15 14.09 0.09
N ASN A 281 -7.31 14.33 -0.93
CA ASN A 281 -7.51 15.37 -1.94
C ASN A 281 -7.34 14.86 -3.38
N GLY A 282 -7.34 13.53 -3.57
CA GLY A 282 -7.21 12.91 -4.88
C GLY A 282 -8.23 13.44 -5.89
N LYS A 283 -7.77 13.70 -7.12
CA LYS A 283 -8.59 14.26 -8.20
C LYS A 283 -8.88 13.25 -9.31
N TYR A 284 -7.98 12.32 -9.53
CA TYR A 284 -8.09 11.34 -10.61
C TYR A 284 -7.95 9.92 -10.09
N VAL A 285 -8.59 8.99 -10.79
CA VAL A 285 -8.36 7.55 -10.65
C VAL A 285 -7.82 7.06 -11.98
N ASP A 286 -6.56 6.63 -12.01
CA ASP A 286 -5.88 6.11 -13.18
C ASP A 286 -5.90 4.59 -13.16
N ILE A 287 -6.38 3.98 -14.23
CA ILE A 287 -6.31 2.54 -14.48
C ILE A 287 -5.31 2.32 -15.61
N THR A 288 -4.13 1.83 -15.28
CA THR A 288 -3.03 1.63 -16.24
C THR A 288 -2.93 0.17 -16.62
N PHE A 289 -3.08 -0.14 -17.91
CA PHE A 289 -2.94 -1.47 -18.51
C PHE A 289 -1.53 -1.61 -19.08
N SER A 290 -0.78 -2.62 -18.62
CA SER A 290 0.54 -2.95 -19.15
C SER A 290 0.44 -3.61 -20.53
N HIS A 291 1.53 -3.58 -21.30
CA HIS A 291 1.62 -4.19 -22.64
C HIS A 291 0.52 -3.75 -23.63
N SER A 292 -0.05 -2.58 -23.43
CA SER A 292 -1.21 -2.06 -24.17
C SER A 292 -0.85 -0.75 -24.88
N GLY A 293 -1.42 -0.54 -26.06
CA GLY A 293 -1.11 0.67 -26.84
C GLY A 293 -2.31 1.27 -27.57
N ASN A 294 -3.34 0.48 -27.82
CA ASN A 294 -4.51 0.90 -28.59
C ASN A 294 -5.80 0.66 -27.80
N VAL A 295 -6.77 1.58 -27.97
CA VAL A 295 -8.12 1.46 -27.43
C VAL A 295 -9.15 1.58 -28.52
N VAL A 296 -10.27 0.85 -28.36
CA VAL A 296 -11.44 0.93 -29.22
C VAL A 296 -12.69 1.05 -28.36
N GLY A 297 -13.61 1.89 -28.80
CA GLY A 297 -14.83 2.21 -28.04
C GLY A 297 -14.70 3.45 -27.17
N LYS A 298 -15.82 4.00 -26.77
CA LYS A 298 -15.93 5.21 -25.97
C LYS A 298 -16.50 4.88 -24.58
N ILE A 299 -16.06 5.61 -23.57
CA ILE A 299 -16.60 5.49 -22.20
C ILE A 299 -17.64 6.59 -22.00
N ASN A 300 -18.86 6.18 -21.61
CA ASN A 300 -19.90 7.11 -21.23
C ASN A 300 -20.01 7.17 -19.69
N VAL A 301 -19.76 8.35 -19.13
CA VAL A 301 -19.87 8.64 -17.69
C VAL A 301 -20.97 9.65 -17.37
N SER A 302 -21.85 9.98 -18.34
CA SER A 302 -22.88 11.04 -18.19
C SER A 302 -23.79 10.83 -16.99
N GLY A 303 -24.18 9.59 -16.67
CA GLY A 303 -24.99 9.25 -15.50
C GLY A 303 -24.21 9.05 -14.19
N SER A 304 -22.89 9.16 -14.21
CA SER A 304 -22.08 8.88 -13.03
C SER A 304 -22.26 9.91 -11.94
N LYS A 305 -22.43 9.42 -10.70
CA LYS A 305 -22.45 10.27 -9.49
C LYS A 305 -21.04 10.58 -8.96
N ILE A 306 -20.03 9.83 -9.42
CA ILE A 306 -18.65 9.92 -8.88
C ILE A 306 -17.63 10.39 -9.92
N VAL A 307 -17.81 10.08 -11.20
CA VAL A 307 -16.90 10.41 -12.30
C VAL A 307 -17.52 11.50 -13.17
N SER A 308 -16.75 12.53 -13.51
CA SER A 308 -17.18 13.63 -14.38
C SER A 308 -16.64 13.54 -15.80
N ALA A 309 -15.48 12.89 -15.97
CA ALA A 309 -14.85 12.71 -17.28
C ALA A 309 -13.97 11.45 -17.31
N ALA A 310 -13.75 10.93 -18.51
CA ALA A 310 -12.86 9.82 -18.79
C ALA A 310 -11.93 10.20 -19.96
N GLN A 311 -10.63 9.95 -19.80
CA GLN A 311 -9.61 10.27 -20.79
C GLN A 311 -8.63 9.11 -20.92
N TRP A 312 -8.22 8.80 -22.17
CA TRP A 312 -7.16 7.84 -22.43
C TRP A 312 -5.82 8.54 -22.59
N ILE A 313 -4.78 7.95 -21.98
CA ILE A 313 -3.39 8.42 -22.04
C ILE A 313 -2.54 7.23 -22.49
N THR A 314 -1.80 7.38 -23.58
CA THR A 314 -0.91 6.35 -24.13
C THR A 314 0.54 6.73 -23.81
N ASP A 315 1.29 5.78 -23.25
CA ASP A 315 2.74 5.86 -23.16
C ASP A 315 3.34 4.76 -24.05
N SER A 316 3.77 5.16 -25.23
CA SER A 316 4.34 4.23 -26.23
C SER A 316 5.70 3.69 -25.80
N LYS A 317 6.50 4.44 -25.02
CA LYS A 317 7.80 4.00 -24.50
C LYS A 317 7.61 2.94 -23.41
N ALA A 318 6.72 3.19 -22.47
CA ALA A 318 6.39 2.22 -21.41
C ALA A 318 5.46 1.10 -21.89
N LYS A 319 4.90 1.21 -23.11
CA LYS A 319 3.88 0.30 -23.66
C LYS A 319 2.68 0.15 -22.71
N THR A 320 2.19 1.28 -22.19
CA THR A 320 1.04 1.32 -21.31
C THR A 320 -0.07 2.20 -21.85
N LEU A 321 -1.30 1.81 -21.55
CA LEU A 321 -2.50 2.57 -21.84
C LEU A 321 -3.19 2.86 -20.50
N THR A 322 -3.41 4.12 -20.19
CA THR A 322 -4.05 4.55 -18.93
C THR A 322 -5.40 5.16 -19.22
N LEU A 323 -6.43 4.62 -18.58
CA LEU A 323 -7.71 5.30 -18.45
C LEU A 323 -7.65 6.19 -17.22
N ARG A 324 -7.73 7.50 -17.41
CA ARG A 324 -7.88 8.49 -16.35
C ARG A 324 -9.35 8.86 -16.18
N LEU A 325 -9.88 8.60 -15.00
CA LEU A 325 -11.20 9.03 -14.57
C LEU A 325 -11.08 10.26 -13.68
N THR A 326 -11.75 11.35 -14.05
CA THR A 326 -11.82 12.56 -13.22
C THR A 326 -12.91 12.42 -12.19
N LEU A 327 -12.57 12.52 -10.91
CA LEU A 327 -13.57 12.54 -9.84
C LEU A 327 -14.41 13.80 -9.93
N ARG A 328 -15.73 13.68 -9.81
CA ARG A 328 -16.67 14.81 -9.84
C ARG A 328 -16.40 15.81 -8.73
N THR A 329 -16.04 15.30 -7.56
CA THR A 329 -15.60 16.09 -6.42
C THR A 329 -14.23 15.58 -5.97
N PRO A 330 -13.15 16.35 -6.14
CA PRO A 330 -11.85 15.98 -5.59
C PRO A 330 -11.94 15.68 -4.10
N GLY A 331 -11.22 14.65 -3.65
CA GLY A 331 -11.28 14.22 -2.26
C GLY A 331 -12.50 13.37 -1.89
N ARG A 332 -13.32 12.96 -2.86
CA ARG A 332 -14.48 12.07 -2.66
C ARG A 332 -14.31 10.80 -3.47
N PHE A 333 -13.97 9.71 -2.81
CA PHE A 333 -13.79 8.39 -3.42
C PHE A 333 -14.09 7.31 -2.39
N TYR A 334 -14.86 6.30 -2.76
CA TYR A 334 -15.44 5.33 -1.82
C TYR A 334 -14.99 3.90 -2.11
N GLY A 335 -13.95 3.75 -2.92
CA GLY A 335 -13.40 2.47 -3.30
C GLY A 335 -13.82 2.01 -4.70
N TYR A 336 -13.24 0.89 -5.10
CA TYR A 336 -13.47 0.26 -6.39
C TYR A 336 -13.30 -1.25 -6.29
N SER A 337 -13.95 -1.97 -7.18
CA SER A 337 -13.62 -3.38 -7.42
C SER A 337 -13.21 -3.57 -8.87
N VAL A 338 -12.28 -4.50 -9.11
CA VAL A 338 -11.79 -4.83 -10.43
C VAL A 338 -11.46 -6.32 -10.51
N GLY A 339 -11.93 -6.97 -11.56
CA GLY A 339 -11.70 -8.41 -11.75
C GLY A 339 -12.24 -8.91 -13.08
N TYR A 340 -11.74 -10.07 -13.51
CA TYR A 340 -12.26 -10.75 -14.69
C TYR A 340 -13.58 -11.45 -14.34
N THR A 341 -14.58 -11.21 -15.16
CA THR A 341 -15.90 -11.85 -15.10
C THR A 341 -15.93 -13.10 -15.99
N SER A 342 -16.95 -13.95 -15.84
CA SER A 342 -17.08 -15.20 -16.58
C SER A 342 -17.15 -15.02 -18.09
N ASP A 343 -17.57 -13.84 -18.56
CA ASP A 343 -17.55 -13.44 -19.97
C ASP A 343 -16.14 -13.04 -20.48
N GLY A 344 -15.10 -13.21 -19.68
CA GLY A 344 -13.72 -12.88 -20.02
C GLY A 344 -13.38 -11.39 -19.97
N CYS A 345 -14.33 -10.51 -19.68
CA CYS A 345 -14.09 -9.09 -19.55
C CYS A 345 -13.45 -8.73 -18.21
N LEU A 346 -12.60 -7.72 -18.19
CA LEU A 346 -12.22 -7.05 -16.96
C LEU A 346 -13.30 -6.02 -16.62
N THR A 347 -13.95 -6.20 -15.49
CA THR A 347 -14.98 -5.28 -15.02
C THR A 347 -14.39 -4.40 -13.92
N LEU A 348 -14.37 -3.09 -14.15
CA LEU A 348 -14.05 -2.06 -13.17
C LEU A 348 -15.35 -1.45 -12.68
N LYS A 349 -15.56 -1.46 -11.37
CA LYS A 349 -16.70 -0.83 -10.72
C LYS A 349 -16.20 0.21 -9.73
N ILE A 350 -16.47 1.49 -10.00
CA ILE A 350 -16.20 2.62 -9.11
C ILE A 350 -17.42 2.85 -8.25
N LYS A 351 -17.29 2.74 -6.94
CA LYS A 351 -18.38 2.86 -5.99
C LYS A 351 -18.86 4.32 -5.91
N ALA A 352 -20.16 4.53 -5.95
CA ALA A 352 -20.77 5.83 -5.68
C ALA A 352 -20.76 6.14 -4.17
N LYS A 353 -21.17 7.34 -3.80
CA LYS A 353 -21.31 7.73 -2.40
C LYS A 353 -22.21 6.72 -1.67
N PRO A 354 -21.80 6.20 -0.48
CA PRO A 354 -22.68 5.44 0.38
C PRO A 354 -23.92 6.25 0.80
N ALA A 355 -24.84 5.61 1.49
CA ALA A 355 -26.01 6.28 2.05
C ALA A 355 -25.63 7.58 2.78
N SER A 356 -26.54 8.56 2.80
CA SER A 356 -26.30 9.86 3.47
C SER A 356 -26.45 9.82 4.99
N SER A 357 -26.77 8.66 5.54
CA SER A 357 -26.93 8.40 6.98
C SER A 357 -26.50 6.97 7.31
N LEU A 358 -26.41 6.63 8.59
CA LEU A 358 -26.18 5.25 9.03
C LEU A 358 -27.29 4.31 8.54
N SER A 359 -28.53 4.80 8.53
CA SER A 359 -29.65 4.04 7.95
C SER A 359 -29.39 3.80 6.46
N GLY A 360 -29.44 2.52 6.06
CA GLY A 360 -29.15 2.06 4.71
C GLY A 360 -27.68 1.81 4.39
N SER A 361 -26.75 2.14 5.30
CA SER A 361 -25.32 1.79 5.13
C SER A 361 -25.07 0.33 5.46
N VAL A 362 -24.18 -0.32 4.70
CA VAL A 362 -23.66 -1.67 4.96
C VAL A 362 -22.26 -1.55 5.54
N ILE A 363 -22.08 -1.91 6.80
CA ILE A 363 -20.81 -1.73 7.52
C ILE A 363 -20.27 -3.09 7.95
N MET A 364 -19.02 -3.38 7.60
CA MET A 364 -18.34 -4.58 8.07
C MET A 364 -17.53 -4.27 9.31
N ILE A 365 -17.78 -5.05 10.38
CA ILE A 365 -17.02 -4.99 11.63
C ILE A 365 -16.19 -6.27 11.76
N ASP A 366 -14.88 -6.09 11.84
CA ASP A 366 -13.92 -7.16 11.98
C ASP A 366 -13.43 -7.23 13.43
N ALA A 367 -13.86 -8.22 14.18
CA ALA A 367 -13.31 -8.51 15.49
C ALA A 367 -11.95 -9.21 15.33
N GLY A 368 -10.85 -8.51 15.59
CA GLY A 368 -9.49 -9.02 15.41
C GLY A 368 -9.24 -10.31 16.19
N HIS A 369 -8.32 -11.16 15.67
CA HIS A 369 -7.96 -12.45 16.27
C HIS A 369 -9.15 -13.43 16.38
N GLY A 370 -9.02 -14.50 17.17
CA GLY A 370 -10.09 -15.48 17.43
C GLY A 370 -9.62 -16.92 17.34
N GLY A 371 -10.31 -17.83 18.03
CA GLY A 371 -9.95 -19.25 18.10
C GLY A 371 -8.55 -19.46 18.65
N ASN A 372 -7.68 -20.11 17.89
CA ASN A 372 -6.29 -20.38 18.26
C ASN A 372 -5.36 -19.13 18.13
N ASP A 373 -5.79 -18.09 17.46
CA ASP A 373 -5.12 -16.79 17.47
C ASP A 373 -5.66 -15.96 18.66
N SER A 374 -4.90 -15.93 19.74
CA SER A 374 -5.29 -15.21 20.97
C SER A 374 -5.18 -13.68 20.85
N GLY A 375 -4.39 -13.18 19.89
CA GLY A 375 -3.85 -11.83 20.01
C GLY A 375 -2.92 -11.69 21.22
N ALA A 376 -2.72 -10.49 21.66
CA ALA A 376 -1.87 -10.19 22.80
C ALA A 376 -2.46 -10.70 24.14
N ILE A 377 -1.56 -11.01 25.08
CA ILE A 377 -1.93 -11.38 26.45
C ILE A 377 -2.18 -10.10 27.26
N CYS A 378 -3.31 -10.04 27.93
CA CYS A 378 -3.69 -8.92 28.77
C CYS A 378 -2.82 -8.84 30.03
N ALA A 379 -2.37 -7.64 30.39
CA ALA A 379 -1.65 -7.38 31.63
C ALA A 379 -2.55 -7.51 32.90
N TYR A 380 -3.86 -7.39 32.73
CA TYR A 380 -4.84 -7.55 33.79
C TYR A 380 -5.56 -8.91 33.67
N ASN A 381 -5.31 -9.78 34.64
CA ASN A 381 -5.85 -11.12 34.71
C ASN A 381 -6.58 -11.35 36.03
N PRO A 382 -7.86 -10.94 36.13
CA PRO A 382 -8.62 -11.15 37.36
C PRO A 382 -8.80 -12.65 37.63
N ASN A 383 -8.72 -13.05 38.88
CA ASN A 383 -8.88 -14.44 39.34
C ASN A 383 -7.86 -15.41 38.71
N SER A 384 -6.64 -14.95 38.42
CA SER A 384 -5.56 -15.75 37.83
C SER A 384 -5.88 -16.40 36.46
N SER A 385 -6.99 -16.02 35.83
CA SER A 385 -7.37 -16.51 34.49
C SER A 385 -6.75 -15.62 33.40
N LYS A 386 -5.91 -16.21 32.53
CA LYS A 386 -5.36 -15.48 31.39
C LYS A 386 -6.48 -14.87 30.54
N LYS A 387 -6.36 -13.60 30.22
CA LYS A 387 -7.24 -12.86 29.32
C LYS A 387 -6.46 -12.48 28.07
N TYR A 388 -7.17 -12.39 26.96
CA TYR A 388 -6.59 -12.19 25.64
C TYR A 388 -7.29 -11.07 24.89
N GLU A 389 -6.55 -10.42 24.03
CA GLU A 389 -7.04 -9.35 23.15
C GLU A 389 -8.27 -9.77 22.34
N LYS A 390 -8.28 -10.99 21.78
CA LYS A 390 -9.40 -11.52 20.99
C LYS A 390 -10.77 -11.42 21.69
N GLN A 391 -10.78 -11.49 23.02
CA GLN A 391 -12.01 -11.44 23.82
C GLN A 391 -12.52 -10.00 23.92
N ILE A 392 -11.63 -9.02 24.18
CA ILE A 392 -11.97 -7.59 24.19
C ILE A 392 -12.48 -7.17 22.81
N ASN A 393 -11.75 -7.55 21.76
CA ASN A 393 -12.11 -7.22 20.38
C ASN A 393 -13.52 -7.71 20.02
N LEU A 394 -13.87 -8.94 20.41
CA LEU A 394 -15.20 -9.49 20.13
C LEU A 394 -16.30 -8.77 20.91
N LEU A 395 -16.11 -8.53 22.21
CA LEU A 395 -17.08 -7.83 23.04
C LEU A 395 -17.34 -6.41 22.53
N LEU A 396 -16.28 -5.67 22.23
CA LEU A 396 -16.39 -4.30 21.70
C LEU A 396 -17.03 -4.28 20.30
N ALA A 397 -16.63 -5.20 19.43
CA ALA A 397 -17.21 -5.32 18.09
C ALA A 397 -18.72 -5.62 18.13
N GLN A 398 -19.17 -6.48 19.07
CA GLN A 398 -20.60 -6.77 19.26
C GLN A 398 -21.39 -5.53 19.75
N LYS A 399 -20.80 -4.71 20.65
CA LYS A 399 -21.40 -3.44 21.09
C LYS A 399 -21.49 -2.42 19.96
N ILE A 400 -20.44 -2.29 19.14
CA ILE A 400 -20.44 -1.43 17.95
C ILE A 400 -21.55 -1.89 16.98
N LYS A 401 -21.65 -3.20 16.72
CA LYS A 401 -22.70 -3.78 15.89
C LYS A 401 -24.09 -3.38 16.40
N ALA A 402 -24.38 -3.65 17.67
CA ALA A 402 -25.70 -3.36 18.25
C ALA A 402 -26.10 -1.88 18.12
N LYS A 403 -25.12 -0.95 18.35
CA LYS A 403 -25.38 0.49 18.22
C LYS A 403 -25.55 0.95 16.77
N LEU A 404 -24.85 0.36 15.83
CA LEU A 404 -25.01 0.63 14.38
C LEU A 404 -26.38 0.15 13.90
N GLU A 405 -26.78 -1.07 14.28
CA GLU A 405 -28.09 -1.65 13.91
C GLU A 405 -29.24 -0.86 14.53
N ALA A 406 -29.11 -0.40 15.78
CA ALA A 406 -30.08 0.47 16.41
C ALA A 406 -30.28 1.82 15.68
N ARG A 407 -29.30 2.23 14.83
CA ARG A 407 -29.36 3.42 13.98
C ARG A 407 -29.69 3.09 12.51
N GLY A 408 -30.14 1.86 12.24
CA GLY A 408 -30.63 1.43 10.92
C GLY A 408 -29.54 0.98 9.93
N ALA A 409 -28.31 0.77 10.37
CA ALA A 409 -27.26 0.20 9.53
C ALA A 409 -27.40 -1.32 9.41
N THR A 410 -27.00 -1.89 8.28
CA THR A 410 -26.78 -3.33 8.13
C THR A 410 -25.35 -3.66 8.51
N VAL A 411 -25.16 -4.55 9.49
CA VAL A 411 -23.82 -4.90 9.98
C VAL A 411 -23.45 -6.34 9.63
N ILE A 412 -22.27 -6.51 9.02
CA ILE A 412 -21.66 -7.80 8.70
C ILE A 412 -20.47 -7.98 9.64
N MET A 413 -20.46 -9.06 10.43
CA MET A 413 -19.33 -9.41 11.28
C MET A 413 -18.42 -10.41 10.56
N THR A 414 -17.10 -10.28 10.69
CA THR A 414 -16.16 -11.31 10.21
C THR A 414 -16.21 -12.57 11.08
N ARG A 415 -16.45 -12.41 12.37
CA ARG A 415 -16.77 -13.47 13.34
C ARG A 415 -17.71 -12.93 14.42
N SER A 416 -18.62 -13.75 14.87
CA SER A 416 -19.57 -13.42 15.94
C SER A 416 -19.35 -14.22 17.24
N ASN A 417 -18.39 -15.14 17.21
CA ASN A 417 -17.98 -15.99 18.33
C ASN A 417 -16.44 -16.14 18.37
N ASP A 418 -15.90 -16.98 19.24
CA ASP A 418 -14.46 -17.22 19.35
C ASP A 418 -13.96 -18.22 18.29
N THR A 419 -14.08 -17.87 17.01
CA THR A 419 -13.55 -18.64 15.88
C THR A 419 -12.35 -17.93 15.24
N TYR A 420 -11.41 -18.73 14.73
CA TYR A 420 -10.30 -18.23 13.92
C TYR A 420 -10.77 -17.88 12.52
N VAL A 421 -10.43 -16.66 12.07
CA VAL A 421 -10.60 -16.22 10.68
C VAL A 421 -9.26 -15.67 10.21
N SER A 422 -8.70 -16.27 9.15
CA SER A 422 -7.40 -15.84 8.63
C SER A 422 -7.45 -14.41 8.07
N LEU A 423 -6.31 -13.72 8.03
CA LEU A 423 -6.21 -12.35 7.48
C LEU A 423 -6.72 -12.27 6.04
N ASP A 424 -6.40 -13.28 5.22
CA ASP A 424 -6.89 -13.36 3.83
C ASP A 424 -8.41 -13.55 3.77
N ALA A 425 -8.97 -14.37 4.65
CA ALA A 425 -10.42 -14.55 4.71
C ALA A 425 -11.15 -13.26 5.12
N ARG A 426 -10.63 -12.51 6.10
CA ARG A 426 -11.16 -11.20 6.52
C ARG A 426 -11.18 -10.20 5.35
N ALA A 427 -10.02 -10.04 4.69
CA ALA A 427 -9.92 -9.15 3.54
C ALA A 427 -10.83 -9.60 2.38
N ASN A 428 -10.92 -10.92 2.12
CA ASN A 428 -11.81 -11.45 1.08
C ASN A 428 -13.29 -11.22 1.39
N MET A 429 -13.70 -11.28 2.66
CA MET A 429 -15.05 -10.89 3.06
C MET A 429 -15.32 -9.41 2.74
N GLY A 430 -14.38 -8.50 3.03
CA GLY A 430 -14.47 -7.10 2.65
C GLY A 430 -14.65 -6.91 1.14
N ARG A 431 -13.92 -7.68 0.33
CA ARG A 431 -14.02 -7.64 -1.14
C ARG A 431 -15.35 -8.20 -1.67
N THR A 432 -15.81 -9.33 -1.14
CA THR A 432 -16.94 -10.06 -1.71
C THR A 432 -18.31 -9.62 -1.19
N LYS A 433 -18.39 -9.13 0.03
CA LYS A 433 -19.64 -8.67 0.66
C LYS A 433 -19.98 -7.22 0.30
N ASN A 434 -19.08 -6.51 -0.37
CA ASN A 434 -19.27 -5.14 -0.86
C ASN A 434 -19.79 -4.15 0.21
N PRO A 435 -19.20 -4.09 1.42
CA PRO A 435 -19.62 -3.14 2.43
C PRO A 435 -19.30 -1.70 2.00
N ASP A 436 -19.96 -0.72 2.61
CA ASP A 436 -19.65 0.69 2.42
C ASP A 436 -18.39 1.11 3.19
N MET A 437 -18.13 0.44 4.31
CA MET A 437 -16.97 0.68 5.18
C MET A 437 -16.55 -0.62 5.86
N PHE A 438 -15.26 -0.72 6.16
CA PHE A 438 -14.67 -1.84 6.91
C PHE A 438 -13.92 -1.30 8.13
N ILE A 439 -14.30 -1.76 9.33
CA ILE A 439 -13.70 -1.34 10.61
C ILE A 439 -13.16 -2.57 11.33
N ALA A 440 -11.84 -2.68 11.46
CA ALA A 440 -11.20 -3.69 12.28
C ALA A 440 -11.01 -3.17 13.72
N VAL A 441 -11.36 -4.00 14.68
CA VAL A 441 -11.33 -3.73 16.12
C VAL A 441 -10.18 -4.52 16.72
N HIS A 442 -9.19 -3.82 17.28
CA HIS A 442 -7.97 -4.35 17.88
C HIS A 442 -7.60 -3.63 19.18
N CYS A 443 -6.71 -4.21 19.93
CA CYS A 443 -6.06 -3.59 21.09
C CYS A 443 -4.56 -3.85 21.01
N ASP A 444 -3.79 -2.79 21.03
CA ASP A 444 -2.34 -2.78 20.87
C ASP A 444 -1.60 -3.47 22.05
N SER A 445 -0.37 -3.84 21.81
CA SER A 445 0.52 -4.39 22.84
C SER A 445 1.96 -3.95 22.60
N SER A 446 2.73 -3.84 23.66
CA SER A 446 4.15 -3.51 23.62
C SER A 446 4.90 -4.36 24.63
N GLU A 447 6.19 -4.59 24.42
CA GLU A 447 7.08 -5.20 25.42
C GLU A 447 7.15 -4.35 26.69
N SER A 448 7.04 -3.03 26.55
CA SER A 448 6.92 -2.10 27.67
C SER A 448 5.46 -1.98 28.14
N ALA A 449 5.24 -1.94 29.44
CA ALA A 449 3.93 -1.68 30.05
C ALA A 449 3.54 -0.18 30.06
N SER A 450 4.41 0.71 29.59
CA SER A 450 4.21 2.16 29.65
C SER A 450 3.40 2.78 28.51
N PRO A 451 3.42 2.26 27.27
CA PRO A 451 2.59 2.79 26.19
C PRO A 451 1.10 2.75 26.53
N MET A 452 0.39 3.78 26.09
CA MET A 452 -1.05 3.95 26.30
C MET A 452 -1.64 4.81 25.18
N GLY A 453 -2.97 4.78 25.06
CA GLY A 453 -3.71 5.59 24.08
C GLY A 453 -4.15 4.80 22.87
N THR A 454 -4.84 5.48 21.96
CA THR A 454 -5.48 4.89 20.78
C THR A 454 -4.81 5.33 19.50
N THR A 455 -4.78 4.44 18.51
CA THR A 455 -4.26 4.69 17.16
C THR A 455 -5.29 4.23 16.14
N ALA A 456 -5.45 4.98 15.05
CA ALA A 456 -6.19 4.51 13.89
C ALA A 456 -5.23 4.25 12.74
N TYR A 457 -5.40 3.13 12.04
CA TYR A 457 -4.62 2.78 10.86
C TYR A 457 -5.48 2.72 9.62
N TYR A 458 -4.93 3.20 8.52
CA TYR A 458 -5.49 3.10 7.17
C TYR A 458 -4.37 2.81 6.19
N TYR A 459 -4.70 2.38 4.98
CA TYR A 459 -3.69 2.21 3.92
C TYR A 459 -4.07 2.99 2.67
N GLN A 460 -5.27 2.81 2.16
CA GLN A 460 -5.76 3.59 1.04
C GLN A 460 -5.99 5.05 1.47
N ALA A 461 -5.44 6.03 0.73
CA ALA A 461 -5.56 7.45 1.11
C ALA A 461 -7.02 7.91 1.29
N TYR A 462 -7.95 7.34 0.53
CA TYR A 462 -9.38 7.63 0.66
C TYR A 462 -10.03 7.01 1.92
N SER A 463 -9.33 6.18 2.67
CA SER A 463 -9.77 5.68 3.99
C SER A 463 -9.43 6.64 5.12
N PHE A 464 -8.51 7.61 4.89
CA PHE A 464 -8.09 8.57 5.91
C PHE A 464 -9.24 9.39 6.52
N PRO A 465 -10.23 9.91 5.74
CA PRO A 465 -11.35 10.64 6.34
C PRO A 465 -12.14 9.81 7.35
N LEU A 466 -12.37 8.51 7.07
CA LEU A 466 -13.03 7.60 8.00
C LEU A 466 -12.17 7.35 9.24
N ALA A 467 -10.88 7.03 9.06
CA ALA A 467 -9.94 6.80 10.15
C ALA A 467 -9.87 8.01 11.08
N SER A 468 -9.73 9.22 10.50
CA SER A 468 -9.64 10.48 11.25
C SER A 468 -10.92 10.80 12.03
N ALA A 469 -12.10 10.61 11.43
CA ALA A 469 -13.37 10.88 12.08
C ALA A 469 -13.60 9.93 13.27
N VAL A 470 -13.38 8.63 13.08
CA VAL A 470 -13.53 7.63 14.16
C VAL A 470 -12.50 7.86 15.26
N HIS A 471 -11.22 8.06 14.91
CA HIS A 471 -10.16 8.29 15.88
C HIS A 471 -10.42 9.54 16.73
N LYS A 472 -10.82 10.64 16.12
CA LYS A 472 -11.15 11.88 16.82
C LYS A 472 -12.23 11.69 17.90
N ARG A 473 -13.28 10.92 17.59
CA ARG A 473 -14.36 10.63 18.57
C ARG A 473 -13.87 9.73 19.71
N ILE A 474 -13.05 8.72 19.41
CA ILE A 474 -12.45 7.83 20.42
C ILE A 474 -11.53 8.64 21.35
N VAL A 475 -10.64 9.47 20.80
CA VAL A 475 -9.76 10.36 21.59
C VAL A 475 -10.58 11.29 22.48
N SER A 476 -11.66 11.87 21.94
CA SER A 476 -12.58 12.70 22.72
C SER A 476 -13.21 11.93 23.88
N ALA A 477 -13.71 10.72 23.64
CA ALA A 477 -14.29 9.87 24.69
C ALA A 477 -13.27 9.52 25.78
N TYR A 478 -12.04 9.24 25.41
CA TYR A 478 -10.96 9.01 26.36
C TYR A 478 -10.71 10.25 27.22
N LYS A 479 -10.52 11.42 26.59
CA LYS A 479 -10.16 12.66 27.30
C LYS A 479 -11.30 13.22 28.17
N SER A 480 -12.53 13.15 27.70
CA SER A 480 -13.67 13.79 28.38
C SER A 480 -14.36 12.91 29.42
N SER A 481 -14.29 11.57 29.26
CA SER A 481 -15.09 10.67 30.09
C SER A 481 -14.32 9.49 30.70
N ILE A 482 -13.43 8.82 29.95
CA ILE A 482 -12.73 7.63 30.44
C ILE A 482 -11.57 8.03 31.36
N TYR A 483 -10.83 9.05 31.00
CA TYR A 483 -9.75 9.65 31.78
C TYR A 483 -10.14 11.02 32.36
N SER A 484 -11.43 11.26 32.60
CA SER A 484 -11.89 12.51 33.21
C SER A 484 -11.16 12.77 34.53
N GLY A 485 -10.62 13.99 34.71
CA GLY A 485 -9.80 14.35 35.85
C GLY A 485 -8.32 13.94 35.79
N ALA A 486 -7.88 13.26 34.73
CA ALA A 486 -6.45 12.97 34.56
C ALA A 486 -5.68 14.25 34.20
N GLY A 487 -4.44 14.36 34.69
CA GLY A 487 -3.54 15.46 34.35
C GLY A 487 -3.10 15.43 32.88
N SER A 488 -2.65 16.58 32.39
CA SER A 488 -2.20 16.79 30.98
C SER A 488 -1.16 15.76 30.52
N ALA A 489 -0.24 15.36 31.38
CA ALA A 489 0.78 14.34 31.07
C ALA A 489 0.17 12.98 30.66
N THR A 490 -0.98 12.60 31.23
CA THR A 490 -1.73 11.41 30.80
C THR A 490 -2.51 11.67 29.53
N LEU A 491 -3.25 12.79 29.48
CA LEU A 491 -4.12 13.13 28.35
C LEU A 491 -3.35 13.33 27.04
N ASN A 492 -2.11 13.80 27.11
CA ASN A 492 -1.25 13.97 25.93
C ASN A 492 -0.77 12.64 25.30
N LYS A 493 -0.84 11.53 26.05
CA LYS A 493 -0.45 10.19 25.57
C LYS A 493 -1.60 9.44 24.89
N ILE A 494 -2.83 9.93 25.00
CA ILE A 494 -4.03 9.24 24.49
C ILE A 494 -4.10 9.26 22.98
N ASP A 495 -3.79 10.38 22.36
CA ASP A 495 -3.84 10.56 20.92
C ASP A 495 -2.53 10.12 20.28
N ARG A 496 -2.51 8.95 19.71
CA ARG A 496 -1.35 8.39 18.99
C ARG A 496 -1.46 8.60 17.47
N GLY A 497 -2.50 9.31 17.03
CA GLY A 497 -2.67 9.72 15.65
C GLY A 497 -3.35 8.71 14.75
N THR A 498 -3.40 9.13 13.50
CA THR A 498 -3.97 8.37 12.38
C THR A 498 -2.83 8.05 11.42
N ASN A 499 -2.47 6.77 11.29
CA ASN A 499 -1.25 6.34 10.63
C ASN A 499 -1.55 5.52 9.37
N MET A 500 -0.78 5.72 8.31
CA MET A 500 -0.83 4.88 7.12
C MET A 500 0.03 3.64 7.35
N TYR A 501 -0.59 2.44 7.35
CA TYR A 501 0.13 1.19 7.52
C TYR A 501 -0.55 0.05 6.73
N PRO A 502 0.23 -0.82 6.04
CA PRO A 502 -0.31 -1.82 5.12
C PRO A 502 -0.76 -3.11 5.81
N PHE A 503 -1.57 -3.02 6.87
CA PHE A 503 -2.21 -4.21 7.42
C PHE A 503 -3.05 -4.91 6.35
N ARG A 504 -3.20 -6.24 6.45
CA ARG A 504 -3.92 -7.00 5.45
C ARG A 504 -5.34 -6.50 5.21
N VAL A 505 -6.03 -6.11 6.27
CA VAL A 505 -7.41 -5.61 6.21
C VAL A 505 -7.53 -4.14 5.81
N THR A 506 -6.47 -3.32 6.01
CA THR A 506 -6.49 -1.92 5.57
C THR A 506 -6.20 -1.76 4.06
N ARG A 507 -5.70 -2.82 3.39
CA ARG A 507 -5.41 -2.83 1.95
C ARG A 507 -6.61 -3.17 1.08
N ILE A 508 -7.81 -3.33 1.66
CA ILE A 508 -9.05 -3.54 0.90
C ILE A 508 -9.31 -2.31 0.02
N GLU A 509 -9.58 -2.54 -1.27
CA GLU A 509 -9.82 -1.50 -2.26
C GLU A 509 -11.30 -1.19 -2.47
N GLU A 510 -12.17 -2.11 -2.11
CA GLU A 510 -13.60 -2.07 -2.40
C GLU A 510 -14.39 -1.08 -1.53
N CYS A 511 -13.79 -0.64 -0.42
CA CYS A 511 -14.37 0.38 0.45
C CYS A 511 -13.30 1.06 1.30
N PRO A 512 -13.57 2.20 1.94
CA PRO A 512 -12.74 2.72 3.01
C PRO A 512 -12.60 1.69 4.13
N ALA A 513 -11.33 1.32 4.44
CA ALA A 513 -10.99 0.28 5.40
C ALA A 513 -10.02 0.83 6.43
N VAL A 514 -10.33 0.62 7.71
CA VAL A 514 -9.54 1.12 8.84
C VAL A 514 -9.37 0.05 9.91
N LEU A 515 -8.28 0.13 10.65
CA LEU A 515 -8.02 -0.68 11.84
C LEU A 515 -7.83 0.27 13.02
N ILE A 516 -8.54 0.03 14.09
CA ILE A 516 -8.50 0.84 15.30
C ILE A 516 -7.86 0.03 16.42
N GLU A 517 -6.78 0.56 16.97
CA GLU A 517 -6.18 0.13 18.22
C GLU A 517 -6.81 0.94 19.36
N TYR A 518 -7.69 0.32 20.10
CA TYR A 518 -8.47 1.02 21.14
C TYR A 518 -7.68 1.35 22.39
N GLY A 519 -6.53 0.75 22.62
CA GLY A 519 -5.63 0.97 23.75
C GLY A 519 -4.66 -0.18 23.91
N PHE A 520 -3.76 -0.12 24.89
CA PHE A 520 -2.72 -1.12 25.10
C PHE A 520 -3.10 -2.16 26.13
N VAL A 521 -3.27 -3.43 25.73
CA VAL A 521 -3.54 -4.53 26.69
C VAL A 521 -2.30 -4.90 27.52
N SER A 522 -1.10 -4.51 27.10
CA SER A 522 0.14 -4.62 27.87
C SER A 522 0.23 -3.60 29.01
N ASN A 523 -0.53 -2.51 28.97
CA ASN A 523 -0.64 -1.53 30.02
C ASN A 523 -1.76 -1.93 31.00
N ILE A 524 -1.42 -2.23 32.27
CA ILE A 524 -2.39 -2.77 33.25
C ILE A 524 -3.59 -1.83 33.48
N ARG A 525 -3.37 -0.50 33.43
CA ARG A 525 -4.44 0.49 33.61
C ARG A 525 -5.39 0.46 32.42
N GLU A 526 -4.87 0.52 31.21
CA GLU A 526 -5.70 0.46 29.99
C GLU A 526 -6.37 -0.89 29.82
N CYS A 527 -5.68 -1.98 30.10
CA CYS A 527 -6.26 -3.30 30.06
C CYS A 527 -7.49 -3.43 31.00
N LYS A 528 -7.42 -2.89 32.22
CA LYS A 528 -8.57 -2.82 33.13
C LYS A 528 -9.73 -2.01 32.55
N LEU A 529 -9.42 -0.86 31.93
CA LEU A 529 -10.43 -0.01 31.26
C LEU A 529 -11.07 -0.74 30.07
N LEU A 530 -10.28 -1.37 29.23
CA LEU A 530 -10.76 -2.11 28.05
C LEU A 530 -11.65 -3.31 28.44
N TRP A 531 -11.48 -3.88 29.64
CA TRP A 531 -12.36 -4.91 30.19
C TRP A 531 -13.63 -4.35 30.84
N SER A 532 -13.70 -3.05 31.12
CA SER A 532 -14.86 -2.42 31.74
C SER A 532 -16.01 -2.30 30.73
N ASP A 533 -17.16 -2.86 31.08
CA ASP A 533 -18.36 -2.79 30.23
C ASP A 533 -18.75 -1.35 29.90
N SER A 534 -18.73 -0.46 30.91
CA SER A 534 -19.06 0.96 30.72
C SER A 534 -18.07 1.71 29.82
N VAL A 535 -16.80 1.33 29.83
CA VAL A 535 -15.78 1.89 28.93
C VAL A 535 -16.00 1.38 27.50
N GLN A 536 -16.25 0.08 27.34
CA GLN A 536 -16.58 -0.50 26.02
C GLN A 536 -17.83 0.15 25.41
N GLU A 537 -18.86 0.42 26.23
CA GLU A 537 -20.07 1.14 25.77
C GLU A 537 -19.74 2.55 25.22
N ARG A 538 -18.86 3.29 25.93
CA ARG A 538 -18.42 4.63 25.49
C ARG A 538 -17.57 4.57 24.24
N LEU A 539 -16.65 3.62 24.14
CA LEU A 539 -15.80 3.42 22.96
C LEU A 539 -16.64 2.99 21.74
N ALA A 540 -17.60 2.09 21.93
CA ALA A 540 -18.53 1.70 20.90
C ALA A 540 -19.37 2.88 20.42
N GLN A 541 -19.89 3.70 21.34
CA GLN A 541 -20.64 4.91 20.99
C GLN A 541 -19.78 5.90 20.20
N ALA A 542 -18.54 6.15 20.66
CA ALA A 542 -17.60 7.05 19.99
C ALA A 542 -17.26 6.55 18.56
N THR A 543 -17.12 5.24 18.37
CA THR A 543 -16.88 4.64 17.05
C THR A 543 -18.08 4.90 16.13
N VAL A 544 -19.28 4.65 16.59
CA VAL A 544 -20.52 4.87 15.81
C VAL A 544 -20.73 6.34 15.47
N ASP A 545 -20.44 7.23 16.40
CA ASP A 545 -20.53 8.68 16.16
C ASP A 545 -19.46 9.15 15.15
N GLY A 546 -18.25 8.59 15.22
CA GLY A 546 -17.21 8.87 14.23
C GLY A 546 -17.56 8.38 12.82
N ILE A 547 -18.19 7.22 12.70
CA ILE A 547 -18.72 6.72 11.41
C ILE A 547 -19.83 7.65 10.90
N ALA A 548 -20.73 8.11 11.79
CA ALA A 548 -21.79 9.06 11.42
C ALA A 548 -21.22 10.40 10.96
N ASP A 549 -20.22 10.93 11.65
CA ASP A 549 -19.50 12.16 11.22
C ASP A 549 -18.89 12.00 9.83
N TYR A 550 -18.24 10.86 9.57
CA TYR A 550 -17.68 10.56 8.25
C TYR A 550 -18.75 10.57 7.18
N ILE A 551 -19.88 9.91 7.39
CA ILE A 551 -20.99 9.86 6.41
C ILE A 551 -21.56 11.28 6.16
N ALA A 552 -21.76 12.07 7.23
CA ALA A 552 -22.30 13.41 7.13
C ALA A 552 -21.35 14.40 6.43
N SER A 553 -20.03 14.23 6.57
CA SER A 553 -19.04 15.12 5.97
C SER A 553 -18.71 14.77 4.51
N ASN A 554 -19.15 13.63 4.03
CA ASN A 554 -18.94 13.15 2.67
C ASN A 554 -20.19 13.30 1.82
#